data_cd2393bcfc32ff4e5f12e785776b22d8
#
_entry.id   cd2393bcfc32ff4e5f12e785776b22d8
#
_cell.length_a   1.000
_cell.length_b   1.000
_cell.length_c   1.000
_cell.angle_alpha   90.00
_cell.angle_beta   90.00
_cell.angle_gamma   90.00
#
_symmetry.space_group_name_H-M   'P 1'
#
loop_
_entity.id
_entity.type
_entity.pdbx_description
1 polymer ?
#
loop_
_entity_poly.entity_id
_entity_poly.type
_entity_poly.pdbx_seq_one_letter_code
_entity_poly.pdbx_strand_id
1 'polypeptide(L)'
;ISNISTVSGSDGVLFQKGTLAPTNPVSMAYGGKELQPEESTNYSYGLVWDATDSLSITLDAYSIELEDRITQGDDVQLTAADIANLTAQGVPGAGDLTNFRFYVNDFDTTTEGVDLVATYSTEMFNGNTDLTFVWSTVETEVDKTSGLVGGARIGQLESLLPESRWNLTAVHNTGDYRILARYNWVDEWIWWDIYSDPVFSETVDDMFTLDLEVSRDLGNYTLTLGAQNATDEVPDNPASTLCCGMKYPEGSPLGFNGAFYYFKVGLDF
;
A
#
# COMPACT_ATOMS: atom_id res chain seq x y z
N ILE A 1 26.78 9.72 -8.34
CA ILE A 1 25.36 10.06 -8.38
C ILE A 1 24.64 8.93 -9.08
N SER A 2 23.64 8.37 -8.42
CA SER A 2 22.77 7.33 -9.01
C SER A 2 21.59 7.95 -9.78
N ASN A 3 21.15 9.13 -9.40
CA ASN A 3 20.06 9.85 -10.05
C ASN A 3 20.15 11.35 -9.78
N ILE A 4 19.75 12.19 -10.75
CA ILE A 4 19.48 13.61 -10.59
C ILE A 4 18.03 13.84 -11.08
N SER A 5 17.21 14.47 -10.27
CA SER A 5 15.85 14.86 -10.61
C SER A 5 15.69 16.37 -10.47
N THR A 6 14.85 16.95 -11.31
CA THR A 6 14.40 18.35 -11.18
C THR A 6 13.08 18.31 -10.40
N VAL A 7 13.03 19.06 -9.31
CA VAL A 7 11.87 19.15 -8.41
C VAL A 7 11.39 20.59 -8.36
N SER A 8 10.08 20.80 -8.21
CA SER A 8 9.49 22.11 -8.00
C SER A 8 9.31 22.35 -6.50
N GLY A 9 9.85 23.45 -5.99
CA GLY A 9 9.55 23.90 -4.63
C GLY A 9 8.12 24.44 -4.50
N SER A 10 7.67 24.62 -3.28
CA SER A 10 6.35 25.21 -2.98
C SER A 10 6.18 26.65 -3.53
N ASP A 11 7.28 27.33 -3.77
CA ASP A 11 7.35 28.65 -4.41
C ASP A 11 7.34 28.62 -5.95
N GLY A 12 7.26 27.39 -6.54
CA GLY A 12 7.32 27.15 -7.98
C GLY A 12 8.72 27.24 -8.58
N VAL A 13 9.77 27.43 -7.75
CA VAL A 13 11.15 27.46 -8.23
C VAL A 13 11.64 26.02 -8.42
N LEU A 14 12.22 25.75 -9.59
CA LEU A 14 12.81 24.47 -9.92
C LEU A 14 14.20 24.34 -9.29
N PHE A 15 14.46 23.24 -8.64
CA PHE A 15 15.79 22.91 -8.12
C PHE A 15 16.18 21.49 -8.48
N GLN A 16 17.49 21.21 -8.45
CA GLN A 16 18.01 19.88 -8.74
C GLN A 16 18.36 19.14 -7.45
N LYS A 17 17.85 17.91 -7.36
CA LYS A 17 18.12 16.99 -6.27
C LYS A 17 18.88 15.78 -6.78
N GLY A 18 19.94 15.41 -6.06
CA GLY A 18 20.76 14.24 -6.38
C GLY A 18 20.61 13.12 -5.35
N THR A 19 20.67 11.86 -5.79
CA THR A 19 20.90 10.73 -4.89
C THR A 19 22.38 10.35 -4.97
N LEU A 20 23.09 10.48 -3.85
CA LEU A 20 24.51 10.14 -3.73
C LEU A 20 24.65 8.72 -3.17
N ALA A 21 25.80 8.10 -3.43
CA ALA A 21 26.15 6.88 -2.71
C ALA A 21 26.35 7.20 -1.21
N PRO A 22 25.92 6.34 -0.29
CA PRO A 22 26.08 6.58 1.15
C PRO A 22 27.55 6.68 1.57
N THR A 23 28.46 6.04 0.82
CA THR A 23 29.92 6.09 1.01
C THR A 23 30.58 7.27 0.31
N ASN A 24 29.83 8.16 -0.35
CA ASN A 24 30.42 9.40 -0.88
C ASN A 24 30.90 10.28 0.27
N PRO A 25 32.09 10.94 0.17
CA PRO A 25 32.59 11.80 1.23
C PRO A 25 31.62 12.89 1.70
N VAL A 26 30.79 13.42 0.81
CA VAL A 26 29.72 14.38 1.19
C VAL A 26 28.64 13.67 2.01
N SER A 27 28.14 12.52 1.56
CA SER A 27 27.16 11.74 2.33
C SER A 27 27.70 11.33 3.71
N MET A 28 28.96 10.90 3.76
CA MET A 28 29.62 10.51 5.01
C MET A 28 29.72 11.68 6.02
N ALA A 29 29.88 12.92 5.55
CA ALA A 29 29.89 14.11 6.41
C ALA A 29 28.53 14.36 7.07
N TYR A 30 27.45 13.82 6.49
CA TYR A 30 26.06 13.90 6.99
C TYR A 30 25.55 12.55 7.55
N GLY A 31 26.44 11.64 7.92
CA GLY A 31 26.07 10.38 8.58
C GLY A 31 25.97 9.16 7.65
N GLY A 32 26.26 9.32 6.36
CA GLY A 32 26.30 8.22 5.39
C GLY A 32 27.34 7.16 5.77
N LYS A 33 26.98 5.89 5.62
CA LYS A 33 27.83 4.71 5.91
C LYS A 33 27.63 3.67 4.82
N GLU A 34 28.52 2.69 4.77
CA GLU A 34 28.31 1.49 3.96
C GLU A 34 27.05 0.76 4.43
N LEU A 35 26.17 0.43 3.48
CA LEU A 35 24.93 -0.27 3.79
C LEU A 35 25.21 -1.70 4.24
N GLN A 36 24.50 -2.12 5.26
CA GLN A 36 24.49 -3.50 5.75
C GLN A 36 23.27 -4.24 5.19
N PRO A 37 23.31 -5.57 5.07
CA PRO A 37 22.13 -6.36 4.75
C PRO A 37 21.05 -6.16 5.82
N GLU A 38 19.79 -6.13 5.38
CA GLU A 38 18.64 -6.23 6.28
C GLU A 38 18.56 -7.66 6.84
N GLU A 39 18.24 -7.78 8.13
CA GLU A 39 18.01 -9.07 8.78
C GLU A 39 16.55 -9.19 9.21
N SER A 40 15.93 -10.36 9.01
CA SER A 40 14.53 -10.58 9.35
C SER A 40 14.34 -11.81 10.22
N THR A 41 13.59 -11.65 11.30
CA THR A 41 13.10 -12.73 12.15
C THR A 41 11.58 -12.81 12.04
N ASN A 42 11.05 -13.99 11.69
CA ASN A 42 9.64 -14.18 11.44
C ASN A 42 9.07 -15.29 12.30
N TYR A 43 7.94 -15.02 12.94
CA TYR A 43 7.13 -16.00 13.67
C TYR A 43 5.75 -16.06 13.05
N SER A 44 5.20 -17.27 12.92
CA SER A 44 3.81 -17.46 12.49
C SER A 44 3.17 -18.64 13.22
N TYR A 45 1.88 -18.50 13.51
CA TYR A 45 1.07 -19.50 14.17
C TYR A 45 -0.26 -19.61 13.43
N GLY A 46 -0.60 -20.83 12.99
CA GLY A 46 -1.83 -21.09 12.27
C GLY A 46 -2.70 -22.13 12.96
N LEU A 47 -4.01 -21.97 12.85
CA LEU A 47 -5.02 -22.91 13.28
C LEU A 47 -6.04 -23.13 12.16
N VAL A 48 -6.29 -24.39 11.82
CA VAL A 48 -7.40 -24.78 10.95
C VAL A 48 -8.39 -25.59 11.78
N TRP A 49 -9.64 -25.18 11.76
CA TRP A 49 -10.70 -25.82 12.50
C TRP A 49 -11.94 -26.08 11.64
N ASP A 50 -12.19 -27.33 11.34
CA ASP A 50 -13.45 -27.77 10.72
C ASP A 50 -14.49 -27.96 11.83
N ALA A 51 -15.22 -26.88 12.11
CA ALA A 51 -16.19 -26.84 13.21
C ALA A 51 -17.40 -27.77 12.95
N THR A 52 -17.79 -27.89 11.67
CA THR A 52 -18.81 -28.83 11.16
C THR A 52 -18.46 -29.24 9.74
N ASP A 53 -19.19 -30.19 9.14
CA ASP A 53 -19.06 -30.55 7.74
C ASP A 53 -19.28 -29.38 6.77
N SER A 54 -19.91 -28.31 7.24
CA SER A 54 -20.26 -27.12 6.44
C SER A 54 -19.50 -25.87 6.83
N LEU A 55 -18.76 -25.85 7.96
CA LEU A 55 -18.07 -24.67 8.46
C LEU A 55 -16.60 -24.99 8.74
N SER A 56 -15.72 -24.32 8.01
CA SER A 56 -14.28 -24.34 8.25
C SER A 56 -13.77 -22.94 8.58
N ILE A 57 -12.87 -22.84 9.54
CA ILE A 57 -12.26 -21.59 10.01
C ILE A 57 -10.76 -21.77 10.00
N THR A 58 -10.05 -20.80 9.42
CA THR A 58 -8.60 -20.69 9.47
C THR A 58 -8.24 -19.39 10.16
N LEU A 59 -7.32 -19.46 11.11
CA LEU A 59 -6.77 -18.30 11.81
C LEU A 59 -5.25 -18.39 11.77
N ASP A 60 -4.61 -17.33 11.26
CA ASP A 60 -3.17 -17.18 11.21
C ASP A 60 -2.76 -15.90 11.92
N ALA A 61 -1.73 -15.96 12.75
CA ALA A 61 -1.13 -14.81 13.41
C ALA A 61 0.37 -14.80 13.10
N TYR A 62 0.93 -13.62 12.84
CA TYR A 62 2.35 -13.48 12.52
C TYR A 62 2.97 -12.24 13.16
N SER A 63 4.29 -12.31 13.37
CA SER A 63 5.12 -11.19 13.78
C SER A 63 6.42 -11.25 12.97
N ILE A 64 6.80 -10.11 12.37
CA ILE A 64 7.95 -9.96 11.50
C ILE A 64 8.79 -8.81 12.04
N GLU A 65 9.96 -9.13 12.57
CA GLU A 65 10.98 -8.15 12.95
C GLU A 65 11.94 -7.97 11.78
N LEU A 66 12.21 -6.72 11.38
CA LEU A 66 13.15 -6.38 10.32
C LEU A 66 14.15 -5.36 10.85
N GLU A 67 15.38 -5.80 11.05
CA GLU A 67 16.49 -4.99 11.55
C GLU A 67 17.31 -4.37 10.41
N ASP A 68 17.95 -3.24 10.69
CA ASP A 68 18.81 -2.51 9.74
C ASP A 68 18.12 -2.20 8.40
N ARG A 69 16.86 -1.82 8.46
CA ARG A 69 16.04 -1.57 7.26
C ARG A 69 16.61 -0.45 6.40
N ILE A 70 16.77 -0.74 5.10
CA ILE A 70 17.33 0.19 4.13
C ILE A 70 16.23 1.11 3.62
N THR A 71 16.43 2.40 3.82
CA THR A 71 15.53 3.42 3.30
C THR A 71 16.29 4.62 2.76
N GLN A 72 15.57 5.50 2.10
CA GLN A 72 16.11 6.77 1.64
C GLN A 72 16.00 7.78 2.78
N GLY A 73 17.12 8.36 3.18
CA GLY A 73 17.16 9.44 4.17
C GLY A 73 16.49 10.72 3.66
N ASP A 74 16.28 11.64 4.56
CA ASP A 74 15.73 12.96 4.25
C ASP A 74 16.62 13.77 3.31
N ASP A 75 16.04 14.80 2.72
CA ASP A 75 16.76 15.71 1.87
C ASP A 75 17.70 16.59 2.69
N VAL A 76 18.95 16.61 2.29
CA VAL A 76 19.99 17.47 2.87
C VAL A 76 20.30 18.60 1.91
N GLN A 77 20.21 19.85 2.38
CA GLN A 77 20.60 21.01 1.61
C GLN A 77 22.13 21.08 1.47
N LEU A 78 22.63 21.20 0.25
CA LEU A 78 24.06 21.30 -0.04
C LEU A 78 24.59 22.70 0.30
N THR A 79 25.73 22.73 0.98
CA THR A 79 26.50 23.95 1.15
C THR A 79 27.40 24.22 -0.09
N ALA A 80 27.89 25.44 -0.21
CA ALA A 80 28.88 25.78 -1.26
C ALA A 80 30.15 24.91 -1.18
N ALA A 81 30.53 24.50 0.04
CA ALA A 81 31.68 23.61 0.24
C ALA A 81 31.39 22.18 -0.26
N ASP A 82 30.16 21.67 -0.06
CA ASP A 82 29.76 20.37 -0.57
C ASP A 82 29.74 20.35 -2.10
N ILE A 83 29.19 21.41 -2.72
CA ILE A 83 29.18 21.57 -4.18
C ILE A 83 30.61 21.61 -4.74
N ALA A 84 31.50 22.35 -4.11
CA ALA A 84 32.94 22.41 -4.51
C ALA A 84 33.61 21.03 -4.38
N ASN A 85 33.30 20.29 -3.31
CA ASN A 85 33.80 18.93 -3.08
C ASN A 85 33.29 17.94 -4.14
N LEU A 86 31.96 17.93 -4.42
CA LEU A 86 31.38 17.10 -5.48
C LEU A 86 31.96 17.44 -6.87
N THR A 87 32.16 18.72 -7.16
CA THR A 87 32.76 19.17 -8.40
C THR A 87 34.24 18.68 -8.53
N ALA A 88 35.02 18.76 -7.45
CA ALA A 88 36.38 18.25 -7.41
C ALA A 88 36.44 16.72 -7.58
N GLN A 89 35.45 15.99 -7.18
CA GLN A 89 35.29 14.55 -7.42
C GLN A 89 34.89 14.22 -8.87
N GLY A 90 34.61 15.22 -9.71
CA GLY A 90 34.15 15.04 -11.08
C GLY A 90 32.73 14.56 -11.20
N VAL A 91 31.87 14.86 -10.21
CA VAL A 91 30.44 14.50 -10.22
C VAL A 91 29.73 15.35 -11.28
N PRO A 92 29.14 14.74 -12.34
CA PRO A 92 28.42 15.49 -13.38
C PRO A 92 27.24 16.24 -12.79
N GLY A 93 27.03 17.51 -13.17
CA GLY A 93 25.92 18.33 -12.72
C GLY A 93 26.00 18.79 -11.25
N ALA A 94 27.12 18.59 -10.56
CA ALA A 94 27.29 18.98 -9.14
C ALA A 94 27.00 20.46 -8.90
N GLY A 95 27.34 21.35 -9.87
CA GLY A 95 27.13 22.79 -9.74
C GLY A 95 25.65 23.23 -9.74
N ASP A 96 24.77 22.38 -10.24
CA ASP A 96 23.33 22.66 -10.35
C ASP A 96 22.53 22.03 -9.19
N LEU A 97 23.18 21.17 -8.37
CA LEU A 97 22.53 20.51 -7.23
C LEU A 97 22.26 21.50 -6.09
N THR A 98 21.07 21.47 -5.57
CA THR A 98 20.66 22.23 -4.39
C THR A 98 20.56 21.34 -3.16
N ASN A 99 19.98 20.14 -3.34
CA ASN A 99 19.73 19.17 -2.30
C ASN A 99 20.25 17.79 -2.73
N PHE A 100 20.54 16.95 -1.76
CA PHE A 100 20.84 15.55 -1.99
C PHE A 100 20.25 14.67 -0.91
N ARG A 101 20.19 13.38 -1.18
CA ARG A 101 19.83 12.32 -0.25
C ARG A 101 20.64 11.07 -0.52
N PHE A 102 20.65 10.15 0.41
CA PHE A 102 21.35 8.88 0.29
C PHE A 102 20.57 7.79 1.03
N TYR A 103 20.89 6.54 0.74
CA TYR A 103 20.30 5.40 1.44
C TYR A 103 21.01 5.16 2.76
N VAL A 104 20.25 4.73 3.76
CA VAL A 104 20.71 4.47 5.13
C VAL A 104 20.05 3.21 5.68
N ASN A 105 20.74 2.49 6.56
CA ASN A 105 20.13 1.56 7.47
C ASN A 105 19.76 2.35 8.73
N ASP A 106 18.53 2.86 8.81
CA ASP A 106 18.18 3.86 9.83
C ASP A 106 17.27 3.32 10.91
N PHE A 107 16.43 2.33 10.61
CA PHE A 107 15.44 1.90 11.57
C PHE A 107 15.17 0.39 11.51
N ASP A 108 14.68 -0.11 12.63
CA ASP A 108 14.12 -1.43 12.81
C ASP A 108 12.60 -1.30 12.76
N THR A 109 11.91 -2.33 12.30
CA THR A 109 10.44 -2.35 12.28
C THR A 109 9.93 -3.68 12.76
N THR A 110 8.81 -3.64 13.51
CA THR A 110 7.99 -4.80 13.83
C THR A 110 6.67 -4.70 13.08
N THR A 111 6.31 -5.75 12.37
CA THR A 111 5.01 -5.87 11.69
C THR A 111 4.28 -7.07 12.26
N GLU A 112 3.11 -6.85 12.85
CA GLU A 112 2.25 -7.88 13.39
C GLU A 112 0.91 -7.92 12.66
N GLY A 113 0.32 -9.12 12.57
CA GLY A 113 -0.97 -9.24 11.92
C GLY A 113 -1.69 -10.54 12.25
N VAL A 114 -3.00 -10.51 11.97
CA VAL A 114 -3.90 -11.65 12.12
C VAL A 114 -4.78 -11.75 10.88
N ASP A 115 -4.86 -12.95 10.32
CA ASP A 115 -5.74 -13.30 9.21
C ASP A 115 -6.77 -14.32 9.66
N LEU A 116 -8.05 -14.05 9.41
CA LEU A 116 -9.18 -14.95 9.66
C LEU A 116 -9.89 -15.24 8.34
N VAL A 117 -10.08 -16.52 8.04
CA VAL A 117 -10.94 -16.97 6.94
C VAL A 117 -11.98 -17.92 7.49
N ALA A 118 -13.26 -17.64 7.24
CA ALA A 118 -14.35 -18.55 7.57
C ALA A 118 -15.15 -18.86 6.30
N THR A 119 -15.34 -20.14 6.02
CA THR A 119 -16.15 -20.63 4.89
C THR A 119 -17.32 -21.44 5.42
N TYR A 120 -18.51 -21.14 4.91
CA TYR A 120 -19.73 -21.83 5.29
C TYR A 120 -20.57 -22.15 4.06
N SER A 121 -20.88 -23.44 3.88
CA SER A 121 -21.72 -23.94 2.80
C SER A 121 -23.07 -24.42 3.34
N THR A 122 -24.16 -24.01 2.67
CA THR A 122 -25.51 -24.40 3.08
C THR A 122 -26.44 -24.50 1.88
N GLU A 123 -27.43 -25.38 1.96
CA GLU A 123 -28.51 -25.44 1.00
C GLU A 123 -29.63 -24.48 1.40
N MET A 124 -29.95 -23.53 0.53
CA MET A 124 -31.07 -22.60 0.69
C MET A 124 -31.61 -22.16 -0.68
N PHE A 125 -32.87 -21.68 -0.72
CA PHE A 125 -33.51 -21.15 -1.93
C PHE A 125 -33.40 -22.08 -3.15
N ASN A 126 -33.53 -23.39 -2.96
CA ASN A 126 -33.41 -24.44 -3.98
C ASN A 126 -32.03 -24.45 -4.67
N GLY A 127 -30.98 -24.12 -3.97
CA GLY A 127 -29.62 -24.11 -4.46
C GLY A 127 -28.59 -24.24 -3.34
N ASN A 128 -27.34 -24.21 -3.71
CA ASN A 128 -26.20 -24.20 -2.78
C ASN A 128 -25.67 -22.76 -2.60
N THR A 129 -25.45 -22.38 -1.36
CA THR A 129 -24.89 -21.07 -1.00
C THR A 129 -23.59 -21.27 -0.27
N ASP A 130 -22.53 -20.67 -0.80
CA ASP A 130 -21.23 -20.62 -0.17
C ASP A 130 -20.98 -19.19 0.33
N LEU A 131 -20.73 -19.06 1.62
CA LEU A 131 -20.36 -17.82 2.29
C LEU A 131 -18.88 -17.87 2.64
N THR A 132 -18.13 -16.84 2.30
CA THR A 132 -16.73 -16.69 2.70
C THR A 132 -16.57 -15.34 3.36
N PHE A 133 -16.12 -15.35 4.60
CA PHE A 133 -15.70 -14.16 5.34
C PHE A 133 -14.18 -14.18 5.47
N VAL A 134 -13.55 -13.08 5.08
CA VAL A 134 -12.09 -12.88 5.24
C VAL A 134 -11.92 -11.58 6.02
N TRP A 135 -11.15 -11.64 7.08
CA TRP A 135 -10.71 -10.49 7.85
C TRP A 135 -9.21 -10.54 8.05
N SER A 136 -8.56 -9.39 7.89
CA SER A 136 -7.11 -9.25 8.04
C SER A 136 -6.82 -7.97 8.80
N THR A 137 -5.90 -8.03 9.75
CA THR A 137 -5.34 -6.86 10.40
C THR A 137 -3.82 -6.91 10.31
N VAL A 138 -3.20 -5.74 10.14
CA VAL A 138 -1.75 -5.57 10.09
C VAL A 138 -1.39 -4.23 10.70
N GLU A 139 -0.43 -4.25 11.60
CA GLU A 139 0.16 -3.06 12.20
C GLU A 139 1.68 -3.10 11.99
N THR A 140 2.27 -1.98 11.65
CA THR A 140 3.73 -1.85 11.53
C THR A 140 4.18 -0.71 12.43
N GLU A 141 5.13 -0.99 13.30
CA GLU A 141 5.74 -0.01 14.21
C GLU A 141 7.23 0.17 13.85
N VAL A 142 7.71 1.40 13.95
CA VAL A 142 9.13 1.73 13.84
C VAL A 142 9.76 1.74 15.22
N ASP A 143 10.51 0.69 15.54
CA ASP A 143 11.05 0.46 16.88
C ASP A 143 12.23 1.34 17.23
N LYS A 144 13.04 1.72 16.20
CA LYS A 144 14.28 2.45 16.39
C LYS A 144 14.61 3.28 15.17
N THR A 145 15.11 4.48 15.39
CA THR A 145 15.60 5.38 14.33
C THR A 145 16.82 6.16 14.80
N SER A 146 17.75 6.45 13.89
CA SER A 146 18.89 7.36 14.16
C SER A 146 18.54 8.82 13.93
N GLY A 147 17.38 9.12 13.35
CA GLY A 147 16.93 10.45 12.98
C GLY A 147 17.43 10.94 11.61
N LEU A 148 18.00 10.07 10.77
CA LEU A 148 18.34 10.39 9.39
C LEU A 148 17.11 10.27 8.45
N VAL A 149 16.04 9.68 8.95
CA VAL A 149 14.74 9.57 8.30
C VAL A 149 13.70 10.36 9.07
N GLY A 150 12.99 11.24 8.40
CA GLY A 150 12.00 12.13 9.02
C GLY A 150 10.70 11.44 9.37
N GLY A 151 9.94 12.08 10.27
CA GLY A 151 8.67 11.57 10.79
C GLY A 151 7.63 11.27 9.70
N ALA A 152 7.66 11.99 8.58
CA ALA A 152 6.75 11.72 7.47
C ALA A 152 6.99 10.35 6.82
N ARG A 153 8.25 9.92 6.71
CA ARG A 153 8.58 8.61 6.18
C ARG A 153 8.21 7.50 7.17
N ILE A 154 8.42 7.75 8.45
CA ILE A 154 7.96 6.85 9.52
C ILE A 154 6.45 6.72 9.46
N GLY A 155 5.72 7.84 9.45
CA GLY A 155 4.25 7.82 9.34
C GLY A 155 3.73 7.08 8.10
N GLN A 156 4.42 7.19 6.95
CA GLN A 156 4.08 6.38 5.77
C GLN A 156 4.22 4.87 6.01
N LEU A 157 5.22 4.47 6.76
CA LEU A 157 5.43 3.05 7.06
C LEU A 157 4.39 2.51 8.04
N GLU A 158 3.98 3.33 9.00
CA GLU A 158 3.08 2.93 10.06
C GLU A 158 1.60 3.07 9.68
N SER A 159 1.23 4.02 8.83
CA SER A 159 -0.18 4.39 8.66
C SER A 159 -0.67 4.62 7.22
N LEU A 160 0.17 4.42 6.20
CA LEU A 160 -0.25 4.62 4.79
C LEU A 160 -1.29 3.59 4.31
N LEU A 161 -1.35 2.43 4.92
CA LEU A 161 -2.31 1.38 4.60
C LEU A 161 -3.27 1.19 5.78
N PRO A 162 -4.56 0.90 5.51
CA PRO A 162 -5.51 0.57 6.56
C PRO A 162 -5.03 -0.61 7.42
N GLU A 163 -5.12 -0.47 8.73
CA GLU A 163 -4.74 -1.54 9.66
C GLU A 163 -5.68 -2.73 9.59
N SER A 164 -6.93 -2.52 9.24
CA SER A 164 -7.93 -3.58 9.16
C SER A 164 -8.70 -3.56 7.85
N ARG A 165 -9.03 -4.74 7.36
CA ARG A 165 -9.89 -4.92 6.20
C ARG A 165 -10.67 -6.22 6.30
N TRP A 166 -11.85 -6.25 5.72
CA TRP A 166 -12.60 -7.49 5.58
C TRP A 166 -13.44 -7.53 4.32
N ASN A 167 -13.80 -8.73 3.90
CA ASN A 167 -14.82 -8.95 2.90
C ASN A 167 -15.73 -10.10 3.28
N LEU A 168 -16.98 -10.00 2.87
CA LEU A 168 -17.97 -11.06 2.92
C LEU A 168 -18.42 -11.35 1.49
N THR A 169 -18.15 -12.55 1.02
CA THR A 169 -18.56 -13.03 -0.30
C THR A 169 -19.65 -14.09 -0.13
N ALA A 170 -20.76 -13.90 -0.82
CA ALA A 170 -21.83 -14.89 -0.95
C ALA A 170 -21.90 -15.35 -2.42
N VAL A 171 -21.82 -16.65 -2.66
CA VAL A 171 -22.04 -17.27 -3.97
C VAL A 171 -23.21 -18.22 -3.85
N HIS A 172 -24.25 -17.98 -4.65
CA HIS A 172 -25.43 -18.83 -4.70
C HIS A 172 -25.58 -19.48 -6.07
N ASN A 173 -25.64 -20.81 -6.09
CA ASN A 173 -25.83 -21.60 -7.31
C ASN A 173 -27.22 -22.24 -7.28
N THR A 174 -28.09 -21.90 -8.25
CA THR A 174 -29.44 -22.44 -8.35
C THR A 174 -29.85 -22.65 -9.80
N GLY A 175 -30.19 -23.89 -10.18
CA GLY A 175 -30.44 -24.26 -11.56
C GLY A 175 -29.24 -23.87 -12.45
N ASP A 176 -29.52 -23.11 -13.52
CA ASP A 176 -28.49 -22.62 -14.46
C ASP A 176 -27.84 -21.30 -14.01
N TYR A 177 -28.18 -20.78 -12.84
CA TYR A 177 -27.72 -19.47 -12.37
C TYR A 177 -26.64 -19.60 -11.29
N ARG A 178 -25.64 -18.71 -11.39
CA ARG A 178 -24.70 -18.40 -10.33
C ARG A 178 -24.78 -16.90 -10.01
N ILE A 179 -25.03 -16.59 -8.75
CA ILE A 179 -25.18 -15.22 -8.25
C ILE A 179 -24.05 -14.98 -7.24
N LEU A 180 -23.32 -13.88 -7.40
CA LEU A 180 -22.28 -13.46 -6.46
C LEU A 180 -22.61 -12.07 -5.93
N ALA A 181 -22.47 -11.92 -4.63
CA ALA A 181 -22.40 -10.63 -3.96
C ALA A 181 -21.17 -10.61 -3.07
N ARG A 182 -20.34 -9.57 -3.18
CA ARG A 182 -19.19 -9.36 -2.32
C ARG A 182 -19.24 -7.96 -1.74
N TYR A 183 -19.17 -7.90 -0.43
CA TYR A 183 -19.07 -6.66 0.32
C TYR A 183 -17.64 -6.52 0.82
N ASN A 184 -16.99 -5.41 0.50
CA ASN A 184 -15.61 -5.14 0.90
C ASN A 184 -15.61 -3.91 1.81
N TRP A 185 -14.78 -3.95 2.84
CA TRP A 185 -14.52 -2.84 3.73
C TRP A 185 -13.03 -2.73 4.03
N VAL A 186 -12.56 -1.51 4.14
CA VAL A 186 -11.23 -1.16 4.64
C VAL A 186 -11.37 -0.04 5.65
N ASP A 187 -10.56 -0.10 6.70
CA ASP A 187 -10.51 0.91 7.75
C ASP A 187 -9.96 2.24 7.24
N GLU A 188 -10.06 3.29 8.04
CA GLU A 188 -9.39 4.56 7.78
C GLU A 188 -7.89 4.37 7.68
N TRP A 189 -7.22 5.27 6.95
CA TRP A 189 -5.76 5.30 6.85
C TRP A 189 -5.28 6.74 6.76
N ILE A 190 -3.98 6.96 7.04
CA ILE A 190 -3.38 8.28 6.93
C ILE A 190 -2.59 8.36 5.63
N TRP A 191 -3.07 9.20 4.72
CA TRP A 191 -2.31 9.52 3.53
C TRP A 191 -1.28 10.61 3.82
N TRP A 192 -0.03 10.42 3.35
CA TRP A 192 1.09 11.31 3.55
C TRP A 192 1.58 11.87 2.22
N ASP A 193 1.49 13.19 2.01
CA ASP A 193 2.14 13.87 0.90
C ASP A 193 3.56 14.27 1.28
N ILE A 194 4.51 13.40 0.92
CA ILE A 194 5.95 13.62 1.13
C ILE A 194 6.60 14.42 0.00
N TYR A 195 5.85 14.76 -1.06
CA TYR A 195 6.34 15.53 -2.19
C TYR A 195 6.08 17.03 -2.03
N SER A 196 5.18 17.41 -1.12
CA SER A 196 4.90 18.79 -0.80
C SER A 196 5.88 19.36 0.23
N ASP A 197 6.03 20.66 0.23
CA ASP A 197 6.79 21.41 1.24
C ASP A 197 5.93 22.55 1.79
N PRO A 198 5.51 22.51 3.06
CA PRO A 198 5.81 21.44 4.03
C PRO A 198 5.09 20.13 3.72
N VAL A 199 5.67 19.02 4.13
CA VAL A 199 5.01 17.70 4.14
C VAL A 199 3.77 17.76 5.01
N PHE A 200 2.69 17.15 4.57
CA PHE A 200 1.45 17.06 5.35
C PHE A 200 0.84 15.65 5.28
N SER A 201 -0.06 15.39 6.21
CA SER A 201 -0.85 14.15 6.23
C SER A 201 -2.32 14.46 6.41
N GLU A 202 -3.16 13.58 5.94
CA GLU A 202 -4.61 13.68 6.04
C GLU A 202 -5.20 12.28 6.25
N THR A 203 -6.17 12.16 7.16
CA THR A 203 -6.92 10.92 7.35
C THR A 203 -7.91 10.75 6.21
N VAL A 204 -7.92 9.59 5.61
CA VAL A 204 -8.94 9.16 4.64
C VAL A 204 -9.86 8.21 5.37
N ASP A 205 -11.16 8.48 5.33
CA ASP A 205 -12.18 7.71 6.04
C ASP A 205 -12.28 6.27 5.49
N ASP A 206 -12.86 5.40 6.28
CA ASP A 206 -13.12 4.01 5.91
C ASP A 206 -13.96 3.91 4.63
N MET A 207 -13.75 2.87 3.85
CA MET A 207 -14.42 2.67 2.58
C MET A 207 -15.18 1.34 2.51
N PHE A 208 -16.35 1.40 1.86
CA PHE A 208 -17.15 0.22 1.54
C PHE A 208 -17.39 0.11 0.05
N THR A 209 -17.28 -1.09 -0.52
CA THR A 209 -17.70 -1.34 -1.90
C THR A 209 -18.55 -2.62 -1.97
N LEU A 210 -19.48 -2.65 -2.93
CA LEU A 210 -20.30 -3.81 -3.22
C LEU A 210 -20.05 -4.28 -4.66
N ASP A 211 -19.61 -5.53 -4.81
CA ASP A 211 -19.50 -6.19 -6.10
C ASP A 211 -20.68 -7.15 -6.30
N LEU A 212 -21.26 -7.13 -7.49
CA LEU A 212 -22.37 -7.98 -7.86
C LEU A 212 -22.10 -8.66 -9.19
N GLU A 213 -22.41 -9.95 -9.29
CA GLU A 213 -22.32 -10.70 -10.54
C GLU A 213 -23.46 -11.71 -10.64
N VAL A 214 -24.04 -11.80 -11.81
CA VAL A 214 -24.98 -12.85 -12.16
C VAL A 214 -24.50 -13.53 -13.43
N SER A 215 -24.35 -14.85 -13.37
CA SER A 215 -24.03 -15.70 -14.52
C SER A 215 -25.15 -16.68 -14.80
N ARG A 216 -25.40 -16.98 -16.07
CA ARG A 216 -26.31 -18.03 -16.49
C ARG A 216 -25.62 -18.98 -17.47
N ASP A 217 -25.74 -20.26 -17.17
CA ASP A 217 -25.33 -21.34 -18.05
C ASP A 217 -26.44 -21.60 -19.07
N LEU A 218 -26.07 -21.67 -20.37
CA LEU A 218 -26.96 -21.95 -21.51
C LEU A 218 -26.43 -23.15 -22.31
N GLY A 219 -25.75 -24.07 -21.65
CA GLY A 219 -25.12 -25.24 -22.23
C GLY A 219 -23.72 -24.92 -22.75
N ASN A 220 -23.55 -24.63 -24.03
CA ASN A 220 -22.24 -24.25 -24.57
C ASN A 220 -21.86 -22.79 -24.35
N TYR A 221 -22.72 -22.00 -23.73
CA TYR A 221 -22.51 -20.58 -23.48
C TYR A 221 -22.75 -20.24 -22.04
N THR A 222 -21.91 -19.40 -21.46
CA THR A 222 -22.14 -18.75 -20.16
C THR A 222 -22.22 -17.25 -20.39
N LEU A 223 -23.33 -16.65 -19.97
CA LEU A 223 -23.51 -15.21 -20.00
C LEU A 223 -23.35 -14.65 -18.59
N THR A 224 -22.54 -13.61 -18.44
CA THR A 224 -22.31 -12.95 -17.14
C THR A 224 -22.53 -11.46 -17.25
N LEU A 225 -23.29 -10.92 -16.31
CA LEU A 225 -23.39 -9.48 -16.04
C LEU A 225 -22.80 -9.20 -14.67
N GLY A 226 -21.99 -8.17 -14.55
CA GLY A 226 -21.40 -7.82 -13.28
C GLY A 226 -21.18 -6.33 -13.12
N ALA A 227 -21.05 -5.94 -11.86
CA ALA A 227 -20.68 -4.61 -11.41
C ALA A 227 -19.65 -4.75 -10.30
N GLN A 228 -18.48 -4.16 -10.47
CA GLN A 228 -17.53 -3.93 -9.38
C GLN A 228 -17.81 -2.57 -8.80
N ASN A 229 -17.76 -2.46 -7.47
CA ASN A 229 -18.11 -1.22 -6.78
C ASN A 229 -19.46 -0.64 -7.28
N ALA A 230 -20.52 -1.44 -7.21
CA ALA A 230 -21.85 -1.06 -7.70
C ALA A 230 -22.44 0.15 -6.96
N THR A 231 -21.89 0.49 -5.79
CA THR A 231 -22.24 1.67 -4.98
C THR A 231 -21.60 2.96 -5.48
N ASP A 232 -20.68 2.88 -6.45
CA ASP A 232 -19.94 4.03 -7.00
C ASP A 232 -19.10 4.78 -5.95
N GLU A 233 -18.59 4.03 -4.96
CA GLU A 233 -17.80 4.61 -3.88
C GLU A 233 -16.40 5.02 -4.37
N VAL A 234 -15.90 6.12 -3.84
CA VAL A 234 -14.55 6.64 -4.12
C VAL A 234 -13.97 7.18 -2.81
N PRO A 235 -12.63 7.22 -2.66
CA PRO A 235 -12.02 7.82 -1.47
C PRO A 235 -12.44 9.26 -1.28
N ASP A 236 -12.40 9.72 -0.04
CA ASP A 236 -12.59 11.13 0.25
C ASP A 236 -11.63 12.00 -0.55
N ASN A 237 -12.14 13.14 -0.99
CA ASN A 237 -11.33 14.15 -1.64
C ASN A 237 -10.66 14.98 -0.52
N PRO A 238 -9.32 14.89 -0.37
CA PRO A 238 -8.64 15.63 0.68
C PRO A 238 -8.89 17.14 0.54
N ALA A 239 -8.96 17.82 1.69
CA ALA A 239 -9.16 19.27 1.75
C ALA A 239 -7.98 20.04 1.14
N SER A 240 -6.81 19.43 1.07
CA SER A 240 -5.60 19.98 0.47
C SER A 240 -5.50 19.68 -1.02
N THR A 241 -4.83 20.54 -1.76
CA THR A 241 -4.54 20.31 -3.18
C THR A 241 -3.48 19.23 -3.30
N LEU A 242 -3.85 18.08 -3.85
CA LEU A 242 -2.91 17.00 -4.12
C LEU A 242 -1.88 17.41 -5.18
N CYS A 243 -0.65 16.87 -5.03
CA CYS A 243 0.39 16.98 -6.05
C CYS A 243 -0.14 16.50 -7.41
N CYS A 244 0.36 17.11 -8.46
CA CYS A 244 0.31 16.57 -9.82
C CYS A 244 -1.10 16.48 -10.44
N GLY A 245 -2.08 17.21 -9.89
CA GLY A 245 -3.46 17.26 -10.38
C GLY A 245 -4.29 16.02 -10.04
N MET A 246 -3.86 15.23 -9.08
CA MET A 246 -4.66 14.12 -8.58
C MET A 246 -5.91 14.63 -7.85
N LYS A 247 -6.99 13.88 -7.96
CA LYS A 247 -8.24 14.16 -7.24
C LYS A 247 -8.35 13.39 -5.94
N TYR A 248 -7.73 12.24 -5.87
CA TYR A 248 -7.80 11.30 -4.75
C TYR A 248 -6.40 10.91 -4.26
N PRO A 249 -6.24 10.50 -3.00
CA PRO A 249 -4.99 10.01 -2.46
C PRO A 249 -4.43 8.84 -3.27
N GLU A 250 -3.12 8.78 -3.42
CA GLU A 250 -2.45 7.61 -3.96
C GLU A 250 -2.67 6.40 -3.05
N GLY A 251 -2.72 5.21 -3.63
CA GLY A 251 -2.70 3.98 -2.87
C GLY A 251 -4.03 3.62 -2.20
N SER A 252 -5.17 4.19 -2.64
CA SER A 252 -6.48 3.73 -2.15
C SER A 252 -6.64 2.21 -2.34
N PRO A 253 -6.86 1.43 -1.26
CA PRO A 253 -6.88 -0.04 -1.30
C PRO A 253 -8.01 -0.62 -2.17
N LEU A 254 -9.14 0.09 -2.28
CA LEU A 254 -10.30 -0.31 -3.09
C LEU A 254 -10.37 0.44 -4.43
N GLY A 255 -9.32 1.23 -4.77
CA GLY A 255 -9.29 2.03 -6.00
C GLY A 255 -10.07 3.34 -5.87
N PHE A 256 -10.10 4.10 -6.97
CA PHE A 256 -10.72 5.43 -7.04
C PHE A 256 -11.49 5.67 -8.35
N ASN A 257 -11.76 4.60 -9.12
CA ASN A 257 -12.41 4.72 -10.43
C ASN A 257 -13.94 4.70 -10.36
N GLY A 258 -14.52 4.49 -9.16
CA GLY A 258 -15.96 4.32 -8.99
C GLY A 258 -16.47 3.00 -9.57
N ALA A 259 -17.74 2.97 -9.96
CA ALA A 259 -18.40 1.77 -10.44
C ALA A 259 -17.90 1.31 -11.82
N PHE A 260 -17.67 0.01 -11.98
CA PHE A 260 -17.30 -0.62 -13.24
C PHE A 260 -18.30 -1.73 -13.60
N TYR A 261 -19.01 -1.56 -14.71
CA TYR A 261 -19.98 -2.53 -15.20
C TYR A 261 -19.41 -3.32 -16.36
N TYR A 262 -19.68 -4.63 -16.40
CA TYR A 262 -19.17 -5.50 -17.44
C TYR A 262 -20.18 -6.57 -17.87
N PHE A 263 -19.99 -7.02 -19.10
CA PHE A 263 -20.66 -8.19 -19.68
C PHE A 263 -19.61 -9.15 -20.22
N LYS A 264 -19.74 -10.44 -19.89
CA LYS A 264 -18.86 -11.52 -20.40
C LYS A 264 -19.68 -12.58 -21.11
N VAL A 265 -19.11 -13.14 -22.16
CA VAL A 265 -19.62 -14.34 -22.83
C VAL A 265 -18.52 -15.39 -22.78
N GLY A 266 -18.78 -16.49 -22.11
CA GLY A 266 -17.96 -17.70 -22.14
C GLY A 266 -18.47 -18.66 -23.23
N LEU A 267 -17.58 -19.39 -23.86
CA LEU A 267 -17.90 -20.43 -24.81
C LEU A 267 -17.06 -21.67 -24.51
N ASP A 268 -17.74 -22.80 -24.27
CA ASP A 268 -17.11 -24.09 -24.04
C ASP A 268 -17.09 -24.87 -25.38
N PHE A 269 -15.91 -25.38 -25.74
CA PHE A 269 -15.65 -26.07 -27.02
C PHE A 269 -15.57 -27.57 -26.83
#